data_d8a8c0dd3d13d05594d8cdccc33959b7
#
_entry.id   d8a8c0dd3d13d05594d8cdccc33959b7
#
_cell.length_a   1.000
_cell.length_b   1.000
_cell.length_c   1.000
_cell.angle_alpha   90.00
_cell.angle_beta   90.00
_cell.angle_gamma   90.00
#
_symmetry.space_group_name_H-M   'P 1'
#
loop_
_entity.id
_entity.type
_entity.pdbx_description
1 polymer ?
#
loop_
_entity_poly.entity_id
_entity_poly.type
_entity_poly.pdbx_seq_one_letter_code
_entity_poly.pdbx_strand_id
1 'polypeptide(L)'
;MLFRSLVRYAEENGVTAALYGNPVPDEEVSKFGIIEKDEGGHFVRIVEKPAVGEAPSNLNNSSFYLFDKHIFELAKSLPVNPARGEFEITDAINAYVEEGKKIAVGTIQGTYMECGSVDGWLKANEIVVRGR
;
A
#
# COMPACT_ATOMS: atom_id res chain seq x y z
N MET A 1 4.68 16.14 6.91
CA MET A 1 3.31 16.14 6.35
C MET A 1 3.29 15.15 5.19
N LEU A 2 2.68 13.97 5.41
CA LEU A 2 2.80 12.77 4.56
C LEU A 2 2.48 12.99 3.07
N PHE A 3 1.39 13.70 2.73
CA PHE A 3 1.01 13.92 1.33
C PHE A 3 2.07 14.71 0.54
N ARG A 4 2.62 15.79 1.11
CA ARG A 4 3.67 16.56 0.44
C ARG A 4 4.95 15.75 0.26
N SER A 5 5.26 14.86 1.20
CA SER A 5 6.41 13.96 1.09
C SER A 5 6.22 12.95 -0.04
N LEU A 6 5.00 12.42 -0.21
CA LEU A 6 4.71 11.45 -1.26
C LEU A 6 4.78 12.09 -2.65
N VAL A 7 4.25 13.33 -2.80
CA VAL A 7 4.38 14.09 -4.06
C VAL A 7 5.84 14.33 -4.40
N ARG A 8 6.63 14.84 -3.45
CA ARG A 8 8.06 15.06 -3.66
C ARG A 8 8.80 13.77 -4.01
N TYR A 9 8.45 12.68 -3.32
CA TYR A 9 9.06 11.38 -3.58
C TYR A 9 8.77 10.89 -5.00
N ALA A 10 7.54 11.07 -5.52
CA ALA A 10 7.21 10.77 -6.90
C ALA A 10 8.01 11.63 -7.89
N GLU A 11 8.11 12.94 -7.64
CA GLU A 11 8.89 13.88 -8.47
C GLU A 11 10.38 13.50 -8.50
N GLU A 12 10.99 13.20 -7.37
CA GLU A 12 12.39 12.78 -7.24
C GLU A 12 12.68 11.45 -7.96
N ASN A 13 11.69 10.58 -8.08
CA ASN A 13 11.79 9.32 -8.83
C ASN A 13 11.33 9.42 -10.29
N GLY A 14 10.92 10.61 -10.76
CA GLY A 14 10.50 10.86 -12.14
C GLY A 14 9.25 10.08 -12.56
N VAL A 15 8.31 9.86 -11.62
CA VAL A 15 7.06 9.12 -11.85
C VAL A 15 5.84 9.94 -11.44
N THR A 16 4.66 9.58 -11.97
CA THR A 16 3.37 10.21 -11.67
C THR A 16 2.56 9.45 -10.62
N ALA A 17 3.07 8.30 -10.17
CA ALA A 17 2.43 7.47 -9.16
C ALA A 17 3.41 7.06 -8.07
N ALA A 18 2.95 7.10 -6.83
CA ALA A 18 3.73 6.66 -5.68
C ALA A 18 2.80 6.12 -4.58
N LEU A 19 3.31 5.22 -3.78
CA LEU A 19 2.64 4.74 -2.59
C LEU A 19 3.63 4.55 -1.44
N TYR A 20 3.11 4.51 -0.24
CA TYR A 20 3.89 4.15 0.93
C TYR A 20 3.60 2.71 1.36
N GLY A 21 4.69 1.98 1.62
CA GLY A 21 4.66 0.74 2.37
C GLY A 21 5.20 0.94 3.77
N ASN A 22 4.86 0.02 4.65
CA ASN A 22 5.37 0.00 6.01
C ASN A 22 5.73 -1.43 6.43
N PRO A 23 6.94 -1.67 6.97
CA PRO A 23 7.30 -2.99 7.45
C PRO A 23 6.36 -3.45 8.57
N VAL A 24 5.89 -4.69 8.47
CA VAL A 24 5.08 -5.36 9.50
C VAL A 24 5.77 -6.66 9.92
N PRO A 25 5.48 -7.19 11.12
CA PRO A 25 5.96 -8.52 11.52
C PRO A 25 5.52 -9.60 10.52
N ASP A 26 6.40 -10.56 10.24
CA ASP A 26 6.14 -11.61 9.24
C ASP A 26 4.89 -12.44 9.56
N GLU A 27 4.55 -12.62 10.84
CA GLU A 27 3.33 -13.28 11.30
C GLU A 27 2.05 -12.47 11.04
N GLU A 28 2.17 -11.20 10.69
CA GLU A 28 1.02 -10.31 10.43
C GLU A 28 0.74 -10.08 8.94
N VAL A 29 1.62 -10.54 8.03
CA VAL A 29 1.49 -10.29 6.58
C VAL A 29 0.14 -10.72 6.01
N SER A 30 -0.45 -11.80 6.54
CA SER A 30 -1.76 -12.30 6.11
C SER A 30 -2.95 -11.38 6.43
N LYS A 31 -2.72 -10.29 7.17
CA LYS A 31 -3.76 -9.30 7.49
C LYS A 31 -3.85 -8.19 6.44
N PHE A 32 -2.83 -8.03 5.61
CA PHE A 32 -2.61 -6.86 4.75
C PHE A 32 -2.40 -7.22 3.29
N GLY A 33 -2.59 -6.25 2.41
CA GLY A 33 -2.01 -6.29 1.08
C GLY A 33 -0.49 -6.08 1.18
N ILE A 34 0.30 -6.99 0.63
CA ILE A 34 1.76 -6.96 0.72
C ILE A 34 2.35 -6.54 -0.62
N ILE A 35 3.25 -5.56 -0.56
CA ILE A 35 3.92 -5.00 -1.73
C ILE A 35 5.03 -5.94 -2.16
N GLU A 36 5.02 -6.33 -3.44
CA GLU A 36 6.13 -7.01 -4.11
C GLU A 36 6.99 -5.98 -4.85
N LYS A 37 8.31 -6.11 -4.71
CA LYS A 37 9.30 -5.35 -5.47
C LYS A 37 10.25 -6.30 -6.18
N ASP A 38 10.76 -5.85 -7.35
CA ASP A 38 11.82 -6.56 -8.06
C ASP A 38 13.19 -6.38 -7.37
N GLU A 39 14.21 -7.03 -7.91
CA GLU A 39 15.60 -6.92 -7.41
C GLU A 39 16.15 -5.48 -7.47
N GLY A 40 15.62 -4.65 -8.35
CA GLY A 40 15.95 -3.23 -8.46
C GLY A 40 15.20 -2.34 -7.46
N GLY A 41 14.28 -2.92 -6.66
CA GLY A 41 13.45 -2.20 -5.70
C GLY A 41 12.22 -1.52 -6.31
N HIS A 42 11.89 -1.78 -7.57
CA HIS A 42 10.71 -1.22 -8.22
C HIS A 42 9.46 -2.02 -7.85
N PHE A 43 8.34 -1.32 -7.82
CA PHE A 43 7.04 -1.93 -7.57
C PHE A 43 6.68 -2.94 -8.67
N VAL A 44 6.23 -4.13 -8.25
CA VAL A 44 5.73 -5.18 -9.14
C VAL A 44 4.22 -5.30 -9.01
N ARG A 45 3.73 -5.58 -7.80
CA ARG A 45 2.29 -5.73 -7.51
C ARG A 45 2.01 -5.67 -6.01
N ILE A 46 0.73 -5.68 -5.67
CA ILE A 46 0.25 -5.95 -4.32
C ILE A 46 -0.40 -7.35 -4.33
N VAL A 47 0.01 -8.18 -3.37
CA VAL A 47 -0.61 -9.49 -3.08
C VAL A 47 -1.49 -9.33 -1.86
N GLU A 48 -2.81 -9.48 -2.05
CA GLU A 48 -3.78 -9.27 -0.99
C GLU A 48 -3.83 -10.47 -0.04
N LYS A 49 -3.56 -10.22 1.24
CA LYS A 49 -3.63 -11.20 2.34
C LYS A 49 -2.97 -12.56 2.02
N PRO A 50 -1.68 -12.56 1.65
CA PRO A 50 -0.96 -13.79 1.34
C PRO A 50 -0.94 -14.73 2.55
N ALA A 51 -0.84 -16.03 2.33
CA ALA A 51 -0.59 -16.96 3.42
C ALA A 51 0.78 -16.68 4.07
N VAL A 52 0.89 -16.97 5.37
CA VAL A 52 2.17 -16.84 6.08
C VAL A 52 3.20 -17.79 5.42
N GLY A 53 4.35 -17.25 5.05
CA GLY A 53 5.40 -17.95 4.30
C GLY A 53 5.28 -17.86 2.77
N GLU A 54 4.18 -17.30 2.23
CA GLU A 54 3.98 -17.04 0.80
C GLU A 54 4.02 -15.53 0.45
N ALA A 55 4.16 -14.68 1.45
CA ALA A 55 4.27 -13.25 1.25
C ALA A 55 5.56 -12.89 0.51
N PRO A 56 5.51 -12.04 -0.55
CA PRO A 56 6.68 -11.66 -1.31
C PRO A 56 7.64 -10.73 -0.54
N SER A 57 7.17 -10.13 0.53
CA SER A 57 7.93 -9.28 1.45
C SER A 57 7.17 -9.13 2.77
N ASN A 58 7.66 -8.30 3.67
CA ASN A 58 6.92 -7.85 4.85
C ASN A 58 6.47 -6.38 4.76
N LEU A 59 6.47 -5.80 3.56
CA LEU A 59 6.09 -4.41 3.34
C LEU A 59 4.59 -4.31 3.05
N ASN A 60 3.80 -3.90 4.04
CA ASN A 60 2.37 -3.75 3.84
C ASN A 60 2.04 -2.52 2.97
N ASN A 61 0.94 -2.59 2.27
CA ASN A 61 0.33 -1.47 1.61
C ASN A 61 -0.37 -0.58 2.65
N SER A 62 0.18 0.60 2.90
CA SER A 62 -0.32 1.50 3.95
C SER A 62 -1.56 2.32 3.55
N SER A 63 -2.14 2.05 2.38
CA SER A 63 -3.30 2.78 1.83
C SER A 63 -3.07 4.29 1.63
N PHE A 64 -1.81 4.66 1.37
CA PHE A 64 -1.41 6.03 1.12
C PHE A 64 -0.87 6.15 -0.30
N TYR A 65 -1.67 6.79 -1.19
CA TYR A 65 -1.45 6.76 -2.62
C TYR A 65 -1.38 8.14 -3.24
N LEU A 66 -0.55 8.25 -4.26
CA LEU A 66 -0.56 9.29 -5.29
C LEU A 66 -0.67 8.63 -6.65
N PHE A 67 -1.64 9.01 -7.45
CA PHE A 67 -1.81 8.57 -8.83
C PHE A 67 -2.21 9.73 -9.72
N ASP A 68 -1.97 9.61 -11.02
CA ASP A 68 -2.64 10.43 -12.00
C ASP A 68 -4.12 9.99 -12.16
N LYS A 69 -4.90 10.77 -12.92
CA LYS A 69 -6.35 10.52 -13.09
C LYS A 69 -6.69 9.17 -13.73
N HIS A 70 -5.74 8.54 -14.42
CA HIS A 70 -5.95 7.26 -15.10
C HIS A 70 -6.35 6.14 -14.16
N ILE A 71 -5.94 6.20 -12.89
CA ILE A 71 -6.35 5.23 -11.87
C ILE A 71 -7.87 5.13 -11.73
N PHE A 72 -8.60 6.24 -11.92
CA PHE A 72 -10.07 6.22 -11.83
C PHE A 72 -10.73 5.54 -13.04
N GLU A 73 -10.09 5.60 -14.21
CA GLU A 73 -10.55 4.90 -15.41
C GLU A 73 -10.38 3.40 -15.23
N LEU A 74 -9.23 2.97 -14.73
CA LEU A 74 -8.96 1.58 -14.38
C LEU A 74 -9.94 1.07 -13.32
N ALA A 75 -10.10 1.79 -12.22
CA ALA A 75 -11.01 1.38 -11.14
C ALA A 75 -12.46 1.21 -11.60
N LYS A 76 -12.92 1.99 -12.61
CA LYS A 76 -14.26 1.85 -13.19
C LYS A 76 -14.40 0.65 -14.13
N SER A 77 -13.32 0.21 -14.75
CA SER A 77 -13.31 -0.88 -15.72
C SER A 77 -13.15 -2.27 -15.11
N LEU A 78 -12.69 -2.33 -13.86
CA LEU A 78 -12.42 -3.59 -13.18
C LEU A 78 -13.72 -4.31 -12.79
N PRO A 79 -13.74 -5.65 -12.92
CA PRO A 79 -14.83 -6.45 -12.38
C PRO A 79 -14.76 -6.50 -10.84
N VAL A 80 -15.87 -6.87 -10.22
CA VAL A 80 -15.90 -7.24 -8.82
C VAL A 80 -14.95 -8.44 -8.59
N ASN A 81 -14.09 -8.36 -7.59
CA ASN A 81 -13.18 -9.46 -7.23
C ASN A 81 -14.00 -10.70 -6.84
N PRO A 82 -13.91 -11.82 -7.57
CA PRO A 82 -14.80 -12.96 -7.36
C PRO A 82 -14.54 -13.68 -6.02
N ALA A 83 -13.34 -13.56 -5.47
CA ALA A 83 -13.00 -14.19 -4.19
C ALA A 83 -13.54 -13.42 -2.98
N ARG A 84 -13.79 -12.10 -3.14
CA ARG A 84 -14.19 -11.22 -2.06
C ARG A 84 -15.58 -10.59 -2.25
N GLY A 85 -16.09 -10.58 -3.46
CA GLY A 85 -17.40 -10.00 -3.77
C GLY A 85 -17.43 -8.47 -3.75
N GLU A 86 -16.26 -7.80 -3.80
CA GLU A 86 -16.13 -6.35 -3.74
C GLU A 86 -15.09 -5.82 -4.75
N PHE A 87 -15.10 -4.52 -5.01
CA PHE A 87 -14.08 -3.85 -5.80
C PHE A 87 -12.86 -3.57 -4.93
N GLU A 88 -11.68 -3.98 -5.41
CA GLU A 88 -10.43 -3.83 -4.69
C GLU A 88 -9.56 -2.75 -5.33
N ILE A 89 -9.12 -1.77 -4.57
CA ILE A 89 -8.17 -0.76 -5.06
C ILE A 89 -6.83 -1.39 -5.48
N THR A 90 -6.45 -2.50 -4.87
CA THR A 90 -5.23 -3.25 -5.19
C THR A 90 -5.27 -3.81 -6.60
N ASP A 91 -6.45 -4.21 -7.10
CA ASP A 91 -6.62 -4.66 -8.49
C ASP A 91 -6.37 -3.50 -9.48
N ALA A 92 -6.87 -2.29 -9.16
CA ALA A 92 -6.60 -1.11 -9.97
C ALA A 92 -5.12 -0.71 -9.99
N ILE A 93 -4.43 -0.82 -8.85
CA ILE A 93 -3.01 -0.54 -8.72
C ILE A 93 -2.19 -1.55 -9.53
N ASN A 94 -2.54 -2.83 -9.47
CA ASN A 94 -1.87 -3.87 -10.25
C ASN A 94 -2.09 -3.66 -11.75
N ALA A 95 -3.33 -3.39 -12.18
CA ALA A 95 -3.64 -3.06 -13.58
C ALA A 95 -2.89 -1.82 -14.09
N TYR A 96 -2.68 -0.81 -13.24
CA TYR A 96 -1.91 0.38 -13.59
C TYR A 96 -0.46 0.03 -13.99
N VAL A 97 0.16 -0.91 -13.28
CA VAL A 97 1.52 -1.36 -13.62
C VAL A 97 1.54 -2.30 -14.81
N GLU A 98 0.52 -3.15 -14.99
CA GLU A 98 0.37 -4.03 -16.15
C GLU A 98 0.29 -3.24 -17.46
N GLU A 99 -0.21 -2.01 -17.44
CA GLU A 99 -0.16 -1.07 -18.57
C GLU A 99 1.22 -0.41 -18.79
N GLY A 100 2.25 -0.81 -18.04
CA GLY A 100 3.62 -0.30 -18.15
C GLY A 100 3.86 1.00 -17.38
N LYS A 101 2.92 1.43 -16.54
CA LYS A 101 3.12 2.60 -15.67
C LYS A 101 4.03 2.24 -14.49
N LYS A 102 4.77 3.22 -14.00
CA LYS A 102 5.70 3.04 -12.87
C LYS A 102 5.14 3.65 -11.59
N ILE A 103 5.35 2.94 -10.49
CA ILE A 103 4.99 3.37 -9.13
C ILE A 103 6.26 3.42 -8.28
N ALA A 104 6.51 4.55 -7.64
CA ALA A 104 7.56 4.65 -6.62
C ALA A 104 7.02 4.15 -5.27
N VAL A 105 7.81 3.34 -4.58
CA VAL A 105 7.45 2.79 -3.25
C VAL A 105 8.34 3.41 -2.19
N GLY A 106 7.77 4.32 -1.42
CA GLY A 106 8.43 4.90 -0.25
C GLY A 106 8.09 4.14 1.04
N THR A 107 8.85 4.41 2.10
CA THR A 107 8.57 3.90 3.44
C THR A 107 8.21 5.05 4.37
N ILE A 108 7.17 4.89 5.17
CA ILE A 108 6.75 5.88 6.15
C ILE A 108 7.82 6.00 7.23
N GLN A 109 8.27 7.23 7.49
CA GLN A 109 9.13 7.52 8.63
C GLN A 109 8.24 7.84 9.83
N GLY A 110 8.29 6.97 10.84
CA GLY A 110 7.49 7.11 12.05
C GLY A 110 6.68 5.85 12.40
N THR A 111 5.75 6.00 13.32
CA THR A 111 4.92 4.88 13.76
C THR A 111 3.70 4.74 12.85
N TYR A 112 3.58 3.60 12.18
CA TYR A 112 2.37 3.19 11.48
C TYR A 112 1.46 2.42 12.44
N MET A 113 0.17 2.70 12.39
CA MET A 113 -0.81 2.03 13.24
C MET A 113 -2.08 1.75 12.45
N GLU A 114 -2.49 0.50 12.48
CA GLU A 114 -3.74 0.04 11.93
C GLU A 114 -4.85 0.27 12.96
N CYS A 115 -5.94 0.95 12.55
CA CYS A 115 -7.06 1.32 13.43
C CYS A 115 -8.40 0.64 13.02
N GLY A 116 -8.35 -0.40 12.19
CA GLY A 116 -9.53 -1.13 11.73
C GLY A 116 -10.12 -2.11 12.78
N SER A 117 -9.44 -2.30 13.90
CA SER A 117 -9.93 -3.08 15.04
C SER A 117 -10.03 -2.20 16.29
N VAL A 118 -10.88 -2.61 17.25
CA VAL A 118 -11.02 -1.91 18.54
C VAL A 118 -9.67 -1.86 19.28
N ASP A 119 -8.94 -2.98 19.29
CA ASP A 119 -7.64 -3.06 19.94
C ASP A 119 -6.59 -2.17 19.26
N GLY A 120 -6.57 -2.14 17.92
CA GLY A 120 -5.70 -1.25 17.14
C GLY A 120 -6.00 0.21 17.45
N TRP A 121 -7.28 0.59 17.48
CA TRP A 121 -7.71 1.94 17.80
C TRP A 121 -7.35 2.35 19.24
N LEU A 122 -7.52 1.47 20.23
CA LEU A 122 -7.11 1.73 21.61
C LEU A 122 -5.59 1.94 21.74
N LYS A 123 -4.80 1.07 21.11
CA LYS A 123 -3.32 1.21 21.08
C LYS A 123 -2.89 2.53 20.44
N ALA A 124 -3.54 2.92 19.33
CA ALA A 124 -3.26 4.19 18.65
C ALA A 124 -3.48 5.38 19.59
N ASN A 125 -4.62 5.41 20.29
CA ASN A 125 -4.91 6.47 21.25
C ASN A 125 -3.91 6.49 22.42
N GLU A 126 -3.52 5.34 22.93
CA GLU A 126 -2.54 5.24 24.02
C GLU A 126 -1.19 5.85 23.63
N ILE A 127 -0.70 5.55 22.42
CA ILE A 127 0.57 6.10 21.92
C ILE A 127 0.49 7.63 21.76
N VAL A 128 -0.60 8.13 21.16
CA VAL A 128 -0.81 9.58 20.99
C VAL A 128 -0.86 10.31 22.34
N VAL A 129 -1.51 9.73 23.32
CA VAL A 129 -1.64 10.33 24.66
C VAL A 129 -0.30 10.31 25.40
N ARG A 130 0.47 9.22 25.30
CA ARG A 130 1.79 9.09 25.97
C ARG A 130 2.91 9.87 25.27
N GLY A 131 2.76 10.16 23.99
CA GLY A 131 3.73 10.93 23.19
C GLY A 131 3.58 12.46 23.34
N ARG A 132 2.63 12.91 24.16
CA ARG A 132 2.45 14.31 24.56
C ARG A 132 3.08 14.55 25.94
#